data_d1990cd4f7e70cfb0de5839ed59e70c6
#
_entry.id   d1990cd4f7e70cfb0de5839ed59e70c6
#
_cell.length_a   1.000
_cell.length_b   1.000
_cell.length_c   1.000
_cell.angle_alpha   90.00
_cell.angle_beta   90.00
_cell.angle_gamma   90.00
#
_symmetry.space_group_name_H-M   'P 1'
#
loop_
_entity.id
_entity.type
_entity.pdbx_description
1 polymer ?
#
loop_
_entity_poly.entity_id
_entity_poly.type
_entity_poly.pdbx_seq_one_letter_code
_entity_poly.pdbx_strand_id
1 'polypeptide(L)'
;MKLAICTDVFADLSYTDMLDKVKSLGIDAVEMTAGGWGARKHCNTAELLADEGKRKEFMSKLEKRGMRISALNTSCNPLWPSKTGEEYKKSMYDCATIAGLLGVKKIVAMAGLPAGNETDTTPNWITSTVSWPDFMAPAYEYQWKVTIEFWNEFIAHCKKCGIEHIAIEEFPGTMVWSATARSCCSSTASSIICTLSLFCCRLSCWSCSFSISETRQSIRRHGSRRTSALSILLRGSIAGLPPHMK
;
A
#
# COMPACT_ATOMS: atom_id res chain seq x y z
N MET A 1 2.62 -11.54 17.30
CA MET A 1 2.41 -10.44 16.36
C MET A 1 3.31 -9.29 16.83
N LYS A 2 4.04 -8.61 15.92
CA LYS A 2 4.84 -7.43 16.28
C LYS A 2 4.10 -6.18 15.85
N LEU A 3 4.07 -5.15 16.72
CA LEU A 3 3.43 -3.87 16.43
C LEU A 3 4.45 -2.93 15.77
N ALA A 4 3.96 -2.08 14.87
CA ALA A 4 4.66 -0.92 14.35
C ALA A 4 3.69 0.26 14.34
N ILE A 5 4.21 1.48 14.41
CA ILE A 5 3.41 2.70 14.35
C ILE A 5 3.88 3.58 13.20
N CYS A 6 2.94 4.19 12.48
CA CYS A 6 3.26 5.20 11.48
C CYS A 6 3.69 6.50 12.17
N THR A 7 4.83 7.05 11.75
CA THR A 7 5.44 8.21 12.42
C THR A 7 4.74 9.54 12.16
N ASP A 8 3.85 9.62 11.17
CA ASP A 8 3.13 10.86 10.85
C ASP A 8 2.23 11.35 11.97
N VAL A 9 1.76 10.46 12.85
CA VAL A 9 0.99 10.83 14.05
C VAL A 9 1.79 11.63 15.08
N PHE A 10 3.11 11.68 14.92
CA PHE A 10 4.04 12.44 15.76
C PHE A 10 4.78 13.54 14.98
N ALA A 11 4.18 14.07 13.91
CA ALA A 11 4.83 15.06 13.05
C ALA A 11 5.20 16.38 13.76
N ASP A 12 4.66 16.63 14.93
CA ASP A 12 5.01 17.74 15.81
C ASP A 12 6.31 17.54 16.61
N LEU A 13 6.75 16.29 16.77
CA LEU A 13 7.97 15.95 17.49
C LEU A 13 9.21 15.97 16.57
N SER A 14 10.40 16.18 17.17
CA SER A 14 11.65 15.91 16.48
C SER A 14 11.81 14.41 16.21
N TYR A 15 12.72 14.05 15.29
CA TYR A 15 13.01 12.64 15.01
C TYR A 15 13.40 11.87 16.27
N THR A 16 14.25 12.44 17.12
CA THR A 16 14.71 11.80 18.35
C THR A 16 13.58 11.67 19.37
N ASP A 17 12.81 12.74 19.60
CA ASP A 17 11.70 12.73 20.56
C ASP A 17 10.59 11.76 20.13
N MET A 18 10.32 11.67 18.82
CA MET A 18 9.38 10.69 18.27
C MET A 18 9.84 9.26 18.56
N LEU A 19 11.13 8.93 18.35
CA LEU A 19 11.67 7.60 18.64
C LEU A 19 11.57 7.27 20.14
N ASP A 20 11.90 8.24 21.02
CA ASP A 20 11.78 8.07 22.45
C ASP A 20 10.33 7.88 22.89
N LYS A 21 9.39 8.63 22.28
CA LYS A 21 7.96 8.48 22.52
C LYS A 21 7.45 7.10 22.11
N VAL A 22 7.79 6.65 20.91
CA VAL A 22 7.39 5.32 20.41
C VAL A 22 7.96 4.22 21.31
N LYS A 23 9.23 4.35 21.73
CA LYS A 23 9.86 3.39 22.62
C LYS A 23 9.19 3.35 24.00
N SER A 24 8.76 4.49 24.53
CA SER A 24 8.02 4.56 25.80
C SER A 24 6.67 3.85 25.78
N LEU A 25 6.08 3.64 24.57
CA LEU A 25 4.86 2.88 24.35
C LEU A 25 5.11 1.34 24.24
N GLY A 26 6.35 0.90 24.41
CA GLY A 26 6.72 -0.51 24.26
C GLY A 26 6.79 -1.00 22.81
N ILE A 27 6.86 -0.07 21.84
CA ILE A 27 6.93 -0.38 20.41
C ILE A 27 8.38 -0.24 19.93
N ASP A 28 8.87 -1.21 19.20
CA ASP A 28 10.24 -1.25 18.69
C ASP A 28 10.36 -1.12 17.16
N ALA A 29 9.24 -0.87 16.49
CA ALA A 29 9.21 -0.74 15.04
C ALA A 29 8.36 0.45 14.60
N VAL A 30 8.85 1.16 13.56
CA VAL A 30 8.15 2.30 12.96
C VAL A 30 7.94 2.07 11.47
N GLU A 31 6.79 2.52 10.96
CA GLU A 31 6.60 2.81 9.56
C GLU A 31 6.86 4.29 9.35
N MET A 32 7.71 4.65 8.40
CA MET A 32 8.19 6.01 8.28
C MET A 32 7.89 6.57 6.89
N THR A 33 7.26 7.74 6.84
CA THR A 33 6.96 8.43 5.58
C THR A 33 8.24 9.01 4.99
N ALA A 34 8.62 8.50 3.82
CA ALA A 34 9.81 8.89 3.08
C ALA A 34 9.48 9.50 1.70
N GLY A 35 8.23 9.45 1.29
CA GLY A 35 7.77 9.96 0.01
C GLY A 35 6.29 10.31 -0.01
N GLY A 36 5.79 10.63 -1.19
CA GLY A 36 4.38 10.92 -1.39
C GLY A 36 3.92 12.24 -0.80
N TRP A 37 2.67 12.28 -0.36
CA TRP A 37 2.02 13.48 0.20
C TRP A 37 2.28 13.70 1.69
N GLY A 38 2.81 12.72 2.40
CA GLY A 38 3.11 12.82 3.83
C GLY A 38 4.14 13.89 4.15
N ALA A 39 4.13 14.34 5.39
CA ALA A 39 4.98 15.46 5.84
C ALA A 39 6.49 15.18 5.78
N ARG A 40 6.91 13.93 5.68
CA ARG A 40 8.33 13.47 5.69
C ARG A 40 9.17 14.11 6.81
N LYS A 41 8.52 14.47 7.90
CA LYS A 41 9.12 15.23 9.00
C LYS A 41 10.33 14.52 9.62
N HIS A 42 10.25 13.20 9.69
CA HIS A 42 11.27 12.37 10.32
C HIS A 42 12.23 11.70 9.33
N CYS A 43 11.97 11.80 8.02
CA CYS A 43 12.79 11.21 6.97
C CYS A 43 13.01 12.18 5.82
N ASN A 44 14.08 12.97 5.91
CA ASN A 44 14.48 13.85 4.82
C ASN A 44 15.14 13.03 3.70
N THR A 45 14.34 12.50 2.79
CA THR A 45 14.80 11.61 1.72
C THR A 45 15.86 12.26 0.84
N ALA A 46 15.75 13.53 0.52
CA ALA A 46 16.73 14.24 -0.32
C ALA A 46 18.11 14.31 0.35
N GLU A 47 18.16 14.66 1.64
CA GLU A 47 19.39 14.67 2.43
C GLU A 47 20.00 13.28 2.57
N LEU A 48 19.16 12.28 2.87
CA LEU A 48 19.61 10.90 3.04
C LEU A 48 20.11 10.27 1.73
N LEU A 49 19.54 10.64 0.59
CA LEU A 49 20.04 10.18 -0.71
C LEU A 49 21.41 10.77 -1.02
N ALA A 50 21.64 12.04 -0.66
CA ALA A 50 22.87 12.76 -0.98
C ALA A 50 24.06 12.38 -0.08
N ASP A 51 23.84 11.99 1.19
CA ASP A 51 24.89 11.88 2.20
C ASP A 51 24.83 10.54 2.96
N GLU A 52 25.92 9.75 2.81
CA GLU A 52 26.07 8.46 3.54
C GLU A 52 26.26 8.68 5.04
N GLY A 53 26.95 9.73 5.47
CA GLY A 53 27.14 10.05 6.88
C GLY A 53 25.80 10.34 7.58
N LYS A 54 24.91 11.07 6.90
CA LYS A 54 23.55 11.33 7.36
C LYS A 54 22.74 10.05 7.45
N ARG A 55 22.87 9.11 6.51
CA ARG A 55 22.23 7.79 6.62
C ARG A 55 22.70 7.01 7.83
N LYS A 56 24.02 7.00 8.08
CA LYS A 56 24.60 6.33 9.25
C LYS A 56 24.12 6.96 10.56
N GLU A 57 24.10 8.29 10.64
CA GLU A 57 23.58 9.01 11.79
C GLU A 57 22.09 8.69 12.03
N PHE A 58 21.30 8.73 10.97
CA PHE A 58 19.86 8.44 10.99
C PHE A 58 19.59 7.03 11.56
N MET A 59 20.25 6.00 11.03
CA MET A 59 20.07 4.63 11.48
C MET A 59 20.62 4.40 12.89
N SER A 60 21.74 5.03 13.26
CA SER A 60 22.32 4.93 14.61
C SER A 60 21.36 5.39 15.71
N LYS A 61 20.50 6.38 15.44
CA LYS A 61 19.48 6.85 16.40
C LYS A 61 18.42 5.79 16.69
N LEU A 62 18.05 4.99 15.70
CA LEU A 62 17.16 3.84 15.86
C LEU A 62 17.85 2.70 16.60
N GLU A 63 19.05 2.33 16.17
CA GLU A 63 19.83 1.22 16.73
C GLU A 63 20.12 1.41 18.21
N LYS A 64 20.52 2.62 18.63
CA LYS A 64 20.75 2.95 20.05
C LYS A 64 19.53 2.71 20.95
N ARG A 65 18.32 2.67 20.37
CA ARG A 65 17.06 2.39 21.06
C ARG A 65 16.55 0.97 20.88
N GLY A 66 17.31 0.14 20.18
CA GLY A 66 16.87 -1.19 19.79
C GLY A 66 15.59 -1.15 18.93
N MET A 67 15.48 -0.12 18.08
CA MET A 67 14.33 0.10 17.19
C MET A 67 14.72 -0.20 15.74
N ARG A 68 13.71 -0.43 14.90
CA ARG A 68 13.89 -0.70 13.48
C ARG A 68 12.81 -0.04 12.64
N ILE A 69 13.10 0.17 11.37
CA ILE A 69 12.10 0.56 10.38
C ILE A 69 11.42 -0.71 9.86
N SER A 70 10.11 -0.79 9.97
CA SER A 70 9.29 -1.90 9.45
C SER A 70 9.02 -1.76 7.96
N ALA A 71 8.80 -0.53 7.51
CA ALA A 71 8.57 -0.15 6.12
C ALA A 71 8.82 1.35 5.92
N LEU A 72 9.14 1.76 4.70
CA LEU A 72 9.03 3.16 4.27
C LEU A 72 7.71 3.36 3.52
N ASN A 73 7.00 4.43 3.86
CA ASN A 73 5.72 4.79 3.24
C ASN A 73 5.92 5.89 2.19
N THR A 74 5.27 5.72 1.04
CA THR A 74 5.23 6.69 -0.06
C THR A 74 3.82 6.79 -0.64
N SER A 75 2.83 6.93 0.23
CA SER A 75 1.42 7.04 -0.17
C SER A 75 1.16 8.30 -0.95
N CYS A 76 0.76 8.14 -2.22
CA CYS A 76 0.45 9.22 -3.15
C CYS A 76 -0.24 8.67 -4.41
N ASN A 77 -0.63 9.56 -5.32
CA ASN A 77 -1.15 9.16 -6.64
C ASN A 77 -0.09 9.38 -7.75
N PRO A 78 0.75 8.40 -8.05
CA PRO A 78 1.78 8.50 -9.08
C PRO A 78 1.23 8.47 -10.51
N LEU A 79 -0.05 8.12 -10.68
CA LEU A 79 -0.71 7.98 -11.98
C LEU A 79 -1.52 9.22 -12.37
N TRP A 80 -1.58 10.22 -11.50
CA TRP A 80 -2.26 11.46 -11.81
C TRP A 80 -1.57 12.18 -12.98
N PRO A 81 -2.25 12.40 -14.12
CA PRO A 81 -1.68 13.06 -15.30
C PRO A 81 -1.54 14.57 -15.07
N SER A 82 -0.58 14.96 -14.24
CA SER A 82 -0.30 16.32 -13.84
C SER A 82 1.15 16.47 -13.40
N LYS A 83 1.61 17.72 -13.27
CA LYS A 83 2.94 18.01 -12.70
C LYS A 83 3.09 17.39 -11.28
N THR A 84 2.06 17.47 -10.47
CA THR A 84 2.06 16.86 -9.13
C THR A 84 2.16 15.33 -9.17
N GLY A 85 1.51 14.69 -10.16
CA GLY A 85 1.65 13.24 -10.35
C GLY A 85 3.07 12.83 -10.72
N GLU A 86 3.76 13.60 -11.56
CA GLU A 86 5.16 13.36 -11.88
C GLU A 86 6.08 13.56 -10.66
N GLU A 87 5.81 14.56 -9.83
CA GLU A 87 6.53 14.76 -8.56
C GLU A 87 6.30 13.59 -7.60
N TYR A 88 5.09 13.07 -7.52
CA TYR A 88 4.76 11.87 -6.74
C TYR A 88 5.45 10.62 -7.28
N LYS A 89 5.45 10.44 -8.60
CA LYS A 89 6.16 9.36 -9.26
C LYS A 89 7.65 9.39 -8.89
N LYS A 90 8.30 10.54 -9.07
CA LYS A 90 9.69 10.73 -8.65
C LYS A 90 9.90 10.40 -7.17
N SER A 91 9.03 10.86 -6.30
CA SER A 91 9.10 10.62 -4.86
C SER A 91 9.01 9.13 -4.50
N MET A 92 8.22 8.34 -5.24
CA MET A 92 8.17 6.88 -5.07
C MET A 92 9.49 6.21 -5.44
N TYR A 93 10.13 6.62 -6.55
CA TYR A 93 11.43 6.09 -6.95
C TYR A 93 12.52 6.46 -5.95
N ASP A 94 12.51 7.70 -5.45
CA ASP A 94 13.44 8.17 -4.42
C ASP A 94 13.25 7.36 -3.11
N CYS A 95 11.99 7.09 -2.72
CA CYS A 95 11.67 6.26 -1.56
C CYS A 95 12.19 4.83 -1.71
N ALA A 96 12.05 4.21 -2.88
CA ALA A 96 12.58 2.88 -3.14
C ALA A 96 14.11 2.86 -3.05
N THR A 97 14.75 3.88 -3.61
CA THR A 97 16.21 4.02 -3.59
C THR A 97 16.73 4.17 -2.15
N ILE A 98 16.12 5.08 -1.37
CA ILE A 98 16.55 5.27 0.01
C ILE A 98 16.24 4.05 0.89
N ALA A 99 15.14 3.34 0.67
CA ALA A 99 14.84 2.11 1.37
C ALA A 99 15.94 1.08 1.17
N GLY A 100 16.40 0.89 -0.06
CA GLY A 100 17.53 0.02 -0.37
C GLY A 100 18.82 0.43 0.37
N LEU A 101 19.16 1.73 0.34
CA LEU A 101 20.36 2.26 1.02
C LEU A 101 20.32 2.14 2.54
N LEU A 102 19.11 2.15 3.13
CA LEU A 102 18.91 1.95 4.58
C LEU A 102 18.71 0.47 4.95
N GLY A 103 18.73 -0.45 4.00
CA GLY A 103 18.48 -1.87 4.24
C GLY A 103 17.04 -2.22 4.56
N VAL A 104 16.09 -1.30 4.30
CA VAL A 104 14.66 -1.52 4.50
C VAL A 104 14.09 -2.29 3.32
N LYS A 105 13.48 -3.45 3.58
CA LYS A 105 13.04 -4.40 2.56
C LYS A 105 11.57 -4.23 2.16
N LYS A 106 10.85 -3.31 2.77
CA LYS A 106 9.42 -3.12 2.55
C LYS A 106 9.07 -1.66 2.29
N ILE A 107 8.20 -1.47 1.29
CA ILE A 107 7.58 -0.17 0.96
C ILE A 107 6.07 -0.30 1.11
N VAL A 108 5.45 0.76 1.61
CA VAL A 108 3.99 0.96 1.58
C VAL A 108 3.70 2.03 0.55
N ALA A 109 2.75 1.79 -0.34
CA ALA A 109 2.38 2.70 -1.43
C ALA A 109 0.89 2.58 -1.76
N MET A 110 0.35 3.55 -2.47
CA MET A 110 -1.00 3.46 -3.05
C MET A 110 -0.93 2.99 -4.50
N ALA A 111 -2.01 2.34 -4.96
CA ALA A 111 -2.11 1.84 -6.33
C ALA A 111 -2.03 2.94 -7.39
N GLY A 112 -2.60 4.11 -7.09
CA GLY A 112 -2.73 5.23 -8.00
C GLY A 112 -4.08 5.25 -8.71
N LEU A 113 -4.44 6.44 -9.19
CA LEU A 113 -5.64 6.72 -9.97
C LEU A 113 -5.22 7.44 -11.25
N PRO A 114 -5.18 6.77 -12.41
CA PRO A 114 -5.05 7.44 -13.69
C PRO A 114 -6.32 8.20 -14.03
N ALA A 115 -6.30 8.97 -15.11
CA ALA A 115 -7.51 9.57 -15.67
C ALA A 115 -8.31 8.57 -16.54
N GLY A 116 -9.43 8.99 -17.09
CA GLY A 116 -10.29 8.16 -17.94
C GLY A 116 -9.73 7.91 -19.35
N ASN A 117 -8.87 8.78 -19.85
CA ASN A 117 -8.21 8.70 -21.17
C ASN A 117 -6.97 9.60 -21.21
N GLU A 118 -6.28 9.63 -22.35
CA GLU A 118 -5.03 10.38 -22.56
C GLU A 118 -5.15 11.91 -22.43
N THR A 119 -6.34 12.46 -22.64
CA THR A 119 -6.60 13.91 -22.57
C THR A 119 -7.29 14.34 -21.27
N ASP A 120 -7.77 13.39 -20.48
CA ASP A 120 -8.40 13.64 -19.19
C ASP A 120 -7.33 13.84 -18.11
N THR A 121 -7.50 14.87 -17.29
CA THR A 121 -6.59 15.18 -16.18
C THR A 121 -7.18 14.90 -14.81
N THR A 122 -8.44 14.45 -14.76
CA THR A 122 -9.14 14.17 -13.50
C THR A 122 -8.87 12.74 -13.05
N PRO A 123 -8.15 12.53 -11.92
CA PRO A 123 -7.93 11.20 -11.39
C PRO A 123 -9.24 10.48 -11.11
N ASN A 124 -9.41 9.31 -11.70
CA ASN A 124 -10.60 8.49 -11.49
C ASN A 124 -10.27 7.01 -11.72
N TRP A 125 -11.23 6.14 -11.37
CA TRP A 125 -11.09 4.70 -11.58
C TRP A 125 -12.47 4.08 -11.88
N ILE A 126 -12.57 3.39 -13.01
CA ILE A 126 -13.74 2.60 -13.38
C ILE A 126 -13.62 1.23 -12.71
N THR A 127 -14.53 0.91 -11.83
CA THR A 127 -14.52 -0.34 -11.07
C THR A 127 -15.16 -1.51 -11.78
N SER A 128 -16.15 -1.20 -12.65
CA SER A 128 -16.91 -2.19 -13.39
C SER A 128 -17.48 -1.56 -14.65
N THR A 129 -17.48 -2.31 -15.73
CA THR A 129 -18.08 -1.92 -17.02
C THR A 129 -19.45 -2.57 -17.26
N VAL A 130 -19.95 -3.36 -16.32
CA VAL A 130 -21.17 -4.19 -16.51
C VAL A 130 -22.41 -3.38 -16.86
N SER A 131 -22.58 -2.19 -16.25
CA SER A 131 -23.78 -1.38 -16.47
C SER A 131 -23.77 -0.61 -17.81
N TRP A 132 -22.56 -0.23 -18.28
CA TRP A 132 -22.39 0.65 -19.44
C TRP A 132 -21.13 0.28 -20.23
N PRO A 133 -21.07 -0.91 -20.84
CA PRO A 133 -19.82 -1.40 -21.45
C PRO A 133 -19.35 -0.52 -22.61
N ASP A 134 -20.27 0.05 -23.41
CA ASP A 134 -19.94 0.75 -24.65
C ASP A 134 -19.04 1.96 -24.45
N PHE A 135 -19.21 2.70 -23.34
CA PHE A 135 -18.38 3.87 -23.05
C PHE A 135 -17.47 3.72 -21.82
N MET A 136 -17.74 2.76 -20.94
CA MET A 136 -16.88 2.51 -19.79
C MET A 136 -15.70 1.58 -20.11
N ALA A 137 -15.85 0.64 -21.05
CA ALA A 137 -14.79 -0.30 -21.36
C ALA A 137 -13.50 0.38 -21.87
N PRO A 138 -13.55 1.38 -22.79
CA PRO A 138 -12.34 2.06 -23.24
C PRO A 138 -11.58 2.76 -22.09
N ALA A 139 -12.30 3.43 -21.18
CA ALA A 139 -11.68 4.07 -20.02
C ALA A 139 -11.07 3.04 -19.05
N TYR A 140 -11.79 1.95 -18.81
CA TYR A 140 -11.31 0.84 -17.98
C TYR A 140 -10.02 0.22 -18.55
N GLU A 141 -9.99 -0.07 -19.84
CA GLU A 141 -8.82 -0.64 -20.52
C GLU A 141 -7.63 0.31 -20.48
N TYR A 142 -7.85 1.62 -20.74
CA TYR A 142 -6.83 2.64 -20.63
C TYR A 142 -6.24 2.70 -19.22
N GLN A 143 -7.08 2.74 -18.20
CA GLN A 143 -6.66 2.82 -16.80
C GLN A 143 -5.80 1.62 -16.40
N TRP A 144 -6.20 0.41 -16.80
CA TRP A 144 -5.42 -0.79 -16.54
C TRP A 144 -4.09 -0.79 -17.28
N LYS A 145 -4.08 -0.37 -18.54
CA LYS A 145 -2.84 -0.26 -19.33
C LYS A 145 -1.83 0.64 -18.62
N VAL A 146 -2.20 1.87 -18.31
CA VAL A 146 -1.33 2.85 -17.65
C VAL A 146 -0.83 2.33 -16.29
N THR A 147 -1.73 1.72 -15.52
CA THR A 147 -1.39 1.18 -14.20
C THR A 147 -0.39 0.03 -14.30
N ILE A 148 -0.62 -0.92 -15.20
CA ILE A 148 0.26 -2.09 -15.39
C ILE A 148 1.64 -1.64 -15.89
N GLU A 149 1.72 -0.70 -16.83
CA GLU A 149 2.99 -0.15 -17.34
C GLU A 149 3.79 0.46 -16.20
N PHE A 150 3.19 1.38 -15.44
CA PHE A 150 3.85 2.02 -14.30
C PHE A 150 4.35 1.01 -13.26
N TRP A 151 3.48 0.08 -12.83
CA TRP A 151 3.85 -0.87 -11.78
C TRP A 151 4.92 -1.85 -12.23
N ASN A 152 4.95 -2.26 -13.50
CA ASN A 152 6.03 -3.09 -14.03
C ASN A 152 7.39 -2.39 -13.94
N GLU A 153 7.45 -1.10 -14.33
CA GLU A 153 8.67 -0.30 -14.23
C GLU A 153 9.09 -0.08 -12.78
N PHE A 154 8.14 0.30 -11.92
CA PHE A 154 8.43 0.57 -10.51
C PHE A 154 8.88 -0.70 -9.76
N ILE A 155 8.25 -1.85 -10.00
CA ILE A 155 8.66 -3.14 -9.42
C ILE A 155 10.08 -3.52 -9.89
N ALA A 156 10.40 -3.29 -11.16
CA ALA A 156 11.75 -3.54 -11.66
C ALA A 156 12.81 -2.66 -10.96
N HIS A 157 12.48 -1.39 -10.71
CA HIS A 157 13.34 -0.49 -9.93
C HIS A 157 13.45 -0.95 -8.47
N CYS A 158 12.36 -1.28 -7.80
CA CYS A 158 12.35 -1.82 -6.44
C CYS A 158 13.25 -3.04 -6.29
N LYS A 159 13.18 -3.98 -7.25
CA LYS A 159 14.07 -5.16 -7.27
C LYS A 159 15.55 -4.77 -7.31
N LYS A 160 15.91 -3.81 -8.16
CA LYS A 160 17.30 -3.29 -8.22
C LYS A 160 17.75 -2.67 -6.90
N CYS A 161 16.85 -2.04 -6.17
CA CYS A 161 17.09 -1.47 -4.84
C CYS A 161 17.10 -2.53 -3.72
N GLY A 162 16.80 -3.80 -4.02
CA GLY A 162 16.75 -4.87 -3.01
C GLY A 162 15.50 -4.87 -2.15
N ILE A 163 14.41 -4.25 -2.62
CA ILE A 163 13.09 -4.30 -1.97
C ILE A 163 12.47 -5.67 -2.24
N GLU A 164 11.97 -6.31 -1.18
CA GLU A 164 11.39 -7.65 -1.23
C GLU A 164 9.86 -7.62 -1.21
N HIS A 165 9.27 -6.57 -0.61
CA HIS A 165 7.83 -6.45 -0.44
C HIS A 165 7.34 -5.05 -0.77
N ILE A 166 6.24 -4.97 -1.53
CA ILE A 166 5.47 -3.74 -1.70
C ILE A 166 4.07 -4.03 -1.15
N ALA A 167 3.66 -3.29 -0.13
CA ALA A 167 2.32 -3.34 0.41
C ALA A 167 1.50 -2.22 -0.21
N ILE A 168 0.35 -2.56 -0.79
CA ILE A 168 -0.58 -1.57 -1.32
C ILE A 168 -1.56 -1.21 -0.22
N GLU A 169 -1.59 0.07 0.12
CA GLU A 169 -2.54 0.64 1.06
C GLU A 169 -3.90 0.80 0.38
N GLU A 170 -4.93 0.22 1.00
CA GLU A 170 -6.31 0.39 0.57
C GLU A 170 -6.87 1.66 1.20
N PHE A 171 -7.18 2.65 0.36
CA PHE A 171 -7.74 3.91 0.82
C PHE A 171 -9.22 4.01 0.44
N PRO A 172 -10.12 4.43 1.36
CA PRO A 172 -11.54 4.63 1.06
C PRO A 172 -11.71 5.59 -0.13
N GLY A 173 -12.43 5.15 -1.17
CA GLY A 173 -12.59 5.90 -2.42
C GLY A 173 -11.69 5.46 -3.58
N THR A 174 -10.61 4.70 -3.29
CA THR A 174 -9.72 4.12 -4.32
C THR A 174 -9.69 2.59 -4.23
N MET A 175 -10.59 2.00 -3.49
CA MET A 175 -10.51 0.67 -2.87
C MET A 175 -10.72 -0.52 -3.81
N VAL A 176 -11.07 -0.31 -5.05
CA VAL A 176 -11.52 -1.44 -5.88
C VAL A 176 -10.38 -2.17 -6.56
N TRP A 177 -9.22 -1.57 -6.57
CA TRP A 177 -8.06 -2.12 -7.24
C TRP A 177 -7.48 -3.37 -6.55
N SER A 178 -7.49 -3.44 -5.24
CA SER A 178 -6.85 -4.54 -4.49
C SER A 178 -7.55 -5.89 -4.67
N ALA A 179 -8.87 -5.90 -4.85
CA ALA A 179 -9.61 -7.13 -5.10
C ALA A 179 -9.34 -7.70 -6.51
N THR A 180 -9.08 -6.83 -7.48
CA THR A 180 -8.85 -7.19 -8.89
C THR A 180 -7.38 -7.49 -9.19
N ALA A 181 -6.44 -6.91 -8.43
CA ALA A 181 -5.00 -7.15 -8.55
C ALA A 181 -4.61 -8.63 -8.35
N ARG A 182 -5.40 -9.40 -7.60
CA ARG A 182 -5.20 -10.85 -7.46
C ARG A 182 -5.34 -11.63 -8.77
N SER A 183 -6.10 -11.13 -9.73
CA SER A 183 -6.33 -11.82 -11.00
C SER A 183 -5.19 -11.59 -12.01
N CYS A 184 -4.49 -10.46 -11.95
CA CYS A 184 -3.39 -10.14 -12.85
C CYS A 184 -2.04 -10.76 -12.45
N CYS A 185 -1.86 -11.16 -11.18
CA CYS A 185 -0.60 -11.73 -10.69
C CYS A 185 -0.42 -13.22 -10.99
N SER A 186 -1.34 -13.87 -11.71
CA SER A 186 -1.26 -15.31 -12.02
C SER A 186 -0.27 -15.66 -13.14
N SER A 187 0.30 -14.68 -13.84
CA SER A 187 1.30 -14.92 -14.87
C SER A 187 2.62 -14.20 -14.57
N THR A 188 3.59 -14.95 -14.06
CA THR A 188 5.04 -14.69 -14.09
C THR A 188 5.69 -13.65 -13.16
N ALA A 189 5.00 -12.98 -12.25
CA ALA A 189 5.65 -12.15 -11.23
C ALA A 189 5.53 -12.80 -9.85
N SER A 190 6.36 -13.80 -9.59
CA SER A 190 6.46 -14.45 -8.29
C SER A 190 6.74 -13.47 -7.15
N SER A 191 5.92 -13.55 -6.12
CA SER A 191 6.23 -13.29 -4.70
C SER A 191 6.43 -11.88 -4.17
N ILE A 192 6.31 -10.81 -4.93
CA ILE A 192 6.53 -9.45 -4.39
C ILE A 192 5.23 -8.77 -3.97
N ILE A 193 4.09 -9.16 -4.51
CA ILE A 193 2.80 -8.58 -4.15
C ILE A 193 2.01 -9.61 -3.38
N CYS A 194 1.96 -9.54 -2.12
CA CYS A 194 0.83 -9.84 -1.27
C CYS A 194 1.23 -10.00 0.20
N THR A 195 0.94 -9.03 0.98
CA THR A 195 0.39 -9.29 2.31
C THR A 195 -0.59 -8.17 2.57
N LEU A 196 -1.85 -8.43 2.29
CA LEU A 196 -2.94 -7.57 2.69
C LEU A 196 -2.84 -7.29 4.19
N SER A 197 -2.62 -6.04 4.52
CA SER A 197 -2.83 -5.57 5.87
C SER A 197 -4.33 -5.50 6.14
N LEU A 198 -4.91 -6.59 6.65
CA LEU A 198 -6.28 -6.66 7.18
C LEU A 198 -6.49 -5.78 8.42
N PHE A 199 -5.54 -4.89 8.73
CA PHE A 199 -5.49 -4.19 10.02
C PHE A 199 -5.95 -2.73 10.00
N CYS A 200 -6.06 -2.08 8.86
CA CYS A 200 -6.44 -0.65 8.84
C CYS A 200 -7.95 -0.40 8.92
N CYS A 201 -8.78 -1.41 8.71
CA CYS A 201 -10.25 -1.23 8.66
C CYS A 201 -10.94 -1.18 10.04
N ARG A 202 -10.24 -1.37 11.17
CA ARG A 202 -10.88 -1.41 12.50
C ARG A 202 -10.98 -0.09 13.24
N LEU A 203 -10.36 0.99 12.78
CA LEU A 203 -10.33 2.25 13.54
C LEU A 203 -11.09 3.42 12.92
N SER A 204 -11.62 3.32 11.72
CA SER A 204 -12.31 4.44 11.06
C SER A 204 -13.72 4.19 10.56
N CYS A 205 -14.34 3.04 10.83
CA CYS A 205 -15.72 2.77 10.43
C CYS A 205 -16.59 2.40 11.65
N TRP A 206 -17.20 3.39 12.24
CA TRP A 206 -18.31 3.27 13.20
C TRP A 206 -19.57 2.85 12.44
N SER A 207 -19.74 1.59 12.06
CA SER A 207 -21.04 0.95 11.77
C SER A 207 -21.00 -0.29 10.88
N CYS A 208 -19.88 -1.00 10.75
CA CYS A 208 -19.88 -2.32 10.13
C CYS A 208 -19.49 -3.41 11.12
N SER A 209 -20.49 -4.08 11.69
CA SER A 209 -20.29 -5.32 12.44
C SER A 209 -20.12 -6.46 11.45
N PHE A 210 -18.92 -7.01 11.32
CA PHE A 210 -18.67 -8.23 10.58
C PHE A 210 -18.57 -9.40 11.54
N SER A 211 -19.47 -10.38 11.37
CA SER A 211 -19.40 -11.68 12.04
C SER A 211 -18.61 -12.64 11.14
N ILE A 212 -17.49 -13.16 11.61
CA ILE A 212 -16.74 -14.22 10.95
C ILE A 212 -17.21 -15.54 11.55
N SER A 213 -17.98 -16.33 10.79
CA SER A 213 -18.27 -17.72 11.12
C SER A 213 -17.34 -18.64 10.35
N GLU A 214 -16.47 -19.35 11.05
CA GLU A 214 -15.72 -20.48 10.47
C GLU A 214 -16.64 -21.67 10.28
N THR A 215 -16.94 -22.00 9.03
CA THR A 215 -17.60 -23.27 8.70
C THR A 215 -16.54 -24.22 8.17
N ARG A 216 -16.11 -25.17 9.00
CA ARG A 216 -15.30 -26.31 8.56
C ARG A 216 -16.21 -27.30 7.82
N GLN A 217 -16.11 -27.35 6.48
CA GLN A 217 -16.63 -28.49 5.72
C GLN A 217 -15.51 -29.51 5.49
N SER A 218 -15.70 -30.68 6.09
CA SER A 218 -14.87 -31.86 5.88
C SER A 218 -15.27 -32.51 4.56
N ILE A 219 -14.41 -32.38 3.54
CA ILE A 219 -14.55 -33.15 2.30
C ILE A 219 -13.60 -34.35 2.38
N ARG A 220 -14.18 -35.56 2.55
CA ARG A 220 -13.45 -36.80 2.33
C ARG A 220 -13.23 -37.00 0.84
N ARG A 221 -11.99 -37.05 0.40
CA ARG A 221 -11.60 -37.59 -0.89
C ARG A 221 -10.41 -38.53 -0.74
N HIS A 222 -10.51 -39.67 -1.41
CA HIS A 222 -9.48 -40.67 -1.56
C HIS A 222 -8.29 -40.11 -2.37
N GLY A 223 -7.11 -40.37 -1.91
CA GLY A 223 -5.84 -40.49 -2.63
C GLY A 223 -5.36 -39.28 -3.41
N SER A 224 -4.32 -38.67 -2.91
CA SER A 224 -3.24 -37.89 -3.51
C SER A 224 -3.16 -36.41 -3.12
N ARG A 225 -2.00 -36.12 -2.53
CA ARG A 225 -1.35 -34.82 -2.28
C ARG A 225 -2.22 -33.63 -1.81
N ARG A 226 -2.01 -33.29 -0.54
CA ARG A 226 -2.58 -32.11 0.14
C ARG A 226 -2.05 -30.81 -0.46
N THR A 227 -2.93 -30.03 -1.06
CA THR A 227 -2.84 -28.59 -1.15
C THR A 227 -4.08 -28.01 -0.48
N SER A 228 -3.88 -27.34 0.64
CA SER A 228 -4.96 -26.64 1.36
C SER A 228 -5.28 -25.32 0.65
N ALA A 229 -6.40 -25.26 -0.06
CA ALA A 229 -6.97 -24.01 -0.54
C ALA A 229 -7.96 -23.49 0.52
N LEU A 230 -7.70 -22.29 1.04
CA LEU A 230 -8.60 -21.57 1.94
C LEU A 230 -9.55 -20.72 1.07
N SER A 231 -10.82 -21.11 0.99
CA SER A 231 -11.86 -20.32 0.32
C SER A 231 -12.59 -19.48 1.37
N ILE A 232 -12.49 -18.17 1.28
CA ILE A 232 -13.27 -17.24 2.12
C ILE A 232 -14.49 -16.79 1.31
N LEU A 233 -15.68 -17.19 1.74
CA LEU A 233 -16.96 -16.70 1.23
C LEU A 233 -17.40 -15.50 2.08
N LEU A 234 -17.40 -14.31 1.47
CA LEU A 234 -17.97 -13.10 2.08
C LEU A 234 -19.44 -13.00 1.68
N ARG A 235 -20.36 -13.17 2.63
CA ARG A 235 -21.77 -12.78 2.49
C ARG A 235 -21.99 -11.49 3.26
N GLY A 236 -22.22 -10.39 2.54
CA GLY A 236 -22.67 -9.13 3.11
C GLY A 236 -24.19 -9.04 3.08
N SER A 237 -24.82 -8.84 4.24
CA SER A 237 -26.23 -8.43 4.30
C SER A 237 -26.29 -6.92 4.41
N ILE A 238 -26.93 -6.26 3.44
CA ILE A 238 -27.23 -4.83 3.47
C ILE A 238 -28.54 -4.67 4.23
N ALA A 239 -28.46 -4.26 5.49
CA ALA A 239 -29.60 -3.80 6.27
C ALA A 239 -29.48 -2.28 6.41
N GLY A 240 -30.42 -1.53 5.81
CA GLY A 240 -30.54 -0.09 6.05
C GLY A 240 -30.58 0.80 4.80
N LEU A 241 -31.48 0.54 3.86
CA LEU A 241 -31.91 1.52 2.88
C LEU A 241 -33.24 2.14 3.32
N PRO A 242 -33.40 3.47 3.21
CA PRO A 242 -34.68 4.12 3.52
C PRO A 242 -35.78 3.73 2.52
N PRO A 243 -37.08 3.77 2.92
CA PRO A 243 -38.19 3.10 2.23
C PRO A 243 -38.62 3.70 0.88
N HIS A 244 -37.96 4.73 0.38
CA HIS A 244 -38.29 5.39 -0.88
C HIS A 244 -37.34 5.08 -2.05
N MET A 245 -36.49 4.08 -1.90
CA MET A 245 -35.63 3.54 -2.96
C MET A 245 -35.84 2.02 -3.14
N LYS A 246 -37.10 1.61 -3.23
CA LYS A 246 -37.44 0.28 -3.68
C LYS A 246 -38.03 0.35 -5.08
#